data_4f512eb79e0ff32f44e20563137d8fc7
#
_entry.id   4f512eb79e0ff32f44e20563137d8fc7
#
_cell.length_a   1.000
_cell.length_b   1.000
_cell.length_c   1.000
_cell.angle_alpha   90.00
_cell.angle_beta   90.00
_cell.angle_gamma   90.00
#
_symmetry.space_group_name_H-M   'P 1'
#
loop_
_entity.id
_entity.type
_entity.pdbx_description
1 polymer ?
#
loop_
_entity_poly.entity_id
_entity_poly.type
_entity_poly.pdbx_seq_one_letter_code
_entity_poly.pdbx_strand_id
1 'polypeptide(L)'
;IYNMAMNKTTDNNKQPTRRAYSLDALRGYAILTMVLSATVVYGILPTWMYHAQEPPPTHAYQPDLAGLTWVDLVFPFFLFAMGAAFPFSLRRKYEKGCSMWQLAYGAVKRGVQLMFFAIFIQHFYPYMLSAPQDVRAWLLALACFAVLFPMFMRIPLKMPEWAHTSIKLGAYGVATAMLLCTDYANGAEFNLFTSNIIILLLANMALFGSLTYLLTMYSWWARVAVLAALAGVVLSAQADGSWAQMLWGYTPVPWMYRFEYLRYLFIVLPGSMAGELVMKWMSRPTSEDGAESPPRKVAYAMLCISVGIILANLVGLYNRWSFLTLILSALLILAGWWLTRGLSDSGILWHDLLLLGAALLLVGLCFEPFQGGIKKDGPTFGYLFVTSGLGCMALMAFHVVCDYFCCHRSTSFLVMSGQNP
;
A
#
# COMPACT_ATOMS: atom_id res chain seq x y z
N ILE A 1 23.18 -15.28 -46.81
CA ILE A 1 22.77 -14.28 -47.82
C ILE A 1 21.27 -14.45 -48.04
N TYR A 2 20.43 -13.74 -47.24
CA TYR A 2 19.08 -13.33 -47.69
C TYR A 2 18.70 -12.09 -46.84
N ASN A 3 18.73 -10.93 -47.48
CA ASN A 3 18.16 -9.68 -47.05
C ASN A 3 16.65 -9.86 -46.93
N MET A 4 16.09 -9.75 -45.72
CA MET A 4 14.69 -9.47 -45.54
C MET A 4 14.59 -8.07 -44.92
N ALA A 5 14.37 -7.08 -45.79
CA ALA A 5 14.04 -5.73 -45.44
C ALA A 5 12.69 -5.75 -44.71
N MET A 6 12.72 -5.63 -43.38
CA MET A 6 11.54 -5.32 -42.60
C MET A 6 11.14 -3.87 -42.89
N ASN A 7 10.04 -3.71 -43.61
CA ASN A 7 9.30 -2.46 -43.73
C ASN A 7 9.04 -1.89 -42.32
N LYS A 8 9.83 -0.91 -41.93
CA LYS A 8 9.49 0.02 -40.87
C LYS A 8 8.40 0.95 -41.40
N THR A 9 7.15 0.52 -41.30
CA THR A 9 6.05 1.49 -41.25
C THR A 9 6.22 2.27 -39.95
N THR A 10 6.78 3.45 -40.06
CA THR A 10 6.82 4.49 -39.05
C THR A 10 5.39 4.89 -38.75
N ASP A 11 4.84 4.29 -37.71
CA ASP A 11 3.60 4.74 -37.08
C ASP A 11 3.96 6.00 -36.25
N ASN A 12 4.06 7.14 -36.99
CA ASN A 12 4.54 8.44 -36.50
C ASN A 12 3.53 9.17 -35.60
N ASN A 13 2.53 8.45 -35.04
CA ASN A 13 1.46 9.08 -34.23
C ASN A 13 1.35 8.53 -32.80
N LYS A 14 2.40 7.91 -32.26
CA LYS A 14 2.46 7.60 -30.84
C LYS A 14 2.97 8.83 -30.10
N GLN A 15 2.06 9.67 -29.61
CA GLN A 15 2.40 10.65 -28.58
C GLN A 15 3.19 9.97 -27.45
N PRO A 16 4.26 10.60 -26.93
CA PRO A 16 5.05 10.05 -25.84
C PRO A 16 4.12 9.82 -24.64
N THR A 17 3.89 8.57 -24.29
CA THR A 17 3.06 8.21 -23.13
C THR A 17 3.79 8.60 -21.86
N ARG A 18 3.24 9.56 -21.11
CA ARG A 18 3.73 9.92 -19.77
C ARG A 18 3.78 8.68 -18.88
N ARG A 19 4.79 8.57 -18.03
CA ARG A 19 4.91 7.54 -17.01
C ARG A 19 4.81 8.20 -15.62
N ALA A 20 4.08 7.60 -14.69
CA ALA A 20 3.98 8.06 -13.31
C ALA A 20 5.10 7.42 -12.46
N TYR A 21 6.27 8.06 -12.42
CA TYR A 21 7.37 7.62 -11.56
C TYR A 21 7.06 7.83 -10.07
N SER A 22 6.20 8.80 -9.75
CA SER A 22 5.75 9.09 -8.39
C SER A 22 5.08 7.90 -7.71
N LEU A 23 4.28 7.13 -8.43
CA LEU A 23 3.62 5.95 -7.88
C LEU A 23 4.62 4.81 -7.59
N ASP A 24 5.57 4.59 -8.49
CA ASP A 24 6.66 3.63 -8.28
C ASP A 24 7.53 4.09 -7.09
N ALA A 25 7.85 5.38 -6.99
CA ALA A 25 8.64 5.95 -5.89
C ALA A 25 7.93 5.83 -4.53
N LEU A 26 6.62 6.12 -4.45
CA LEU A 26 5.85 5.95 -3.22
C LEU A 26 5.84 4.49 -2.76
N ARG A 27 5.65 3.55 -3.69
CA ARG A 27 5.70 2.12 -3.38
C ARG A 27 7.09 1.71 -2.90
N GLY A 28 8.14 2.13 -3.60
CA GLY A 28 9.52 1.85 -3.22
C GLY A 28 9.88 2.44 -1.86
N TYR A 29 9.44 3.66 -1.57
CA TYR A 29 9.57 4.26 -0.24
C TYR A 29 8.92 3.38 0.83
N ALA A 30 7.68 2.96 0.63
CA ALA A 30 6.97 2.11 1.59
C ALA A 30 7.67 0.75 1.80
N ILE A 31 8.19 0.11 0.74
CA ILE A 31 8.92 -1.16 0.84
C ILE A 31 10.23 -0.97 1.64
N LEU A 32 11.03 0.02 1.27
CA LEU A 32 12.33 0.24 1.90
C LEU A 32 12.19 0.64 3.38
N THR A 33 11.21 1.47 3.70
CA THR A 33 10.93 1.86 5.08
C THR A 33 10.32 0.71 5.88
N MET A 34 9.57 -0.21 5.25
CA MET A 34 9.09 -1.44 5.89
C MET A 34 10.26 -2.36 6.27
N VAL A 35 11.20 -2.57 5.37
CA VAL A 35 12.43 -3.35 5.66
C VAL A 35 13.23 -2.67 6.77
N LEU A 36 13.41 -1.35 6.68
CA LEU A 36 14.11 -0.58 7.70
C LEU A 36 13.44 -0.72 9.07
N SER A 37 12.13 -0.54 9.17
CA SER A 37 11.39 -0.64 10.44
C SER A 37 11.46 -2.04 11.05
N ALA A 38 11.47 -3.09 10.22
CA ALA A 38 11.57 -4.47 10.68
C ALA A 38 12.99 -4.87 11.17
N THR A 39 14.02 -4.11 10.79
CA THR A 39 15.43 -4.38 11.16
C THR A 39 15.95 -3.53 12.32
N VAL A 40 15.14 -2.56 12.77
CA VAL A 40 15.51 -1.68 13.88
C VAL A 40 15.51 -2.44 15.21
N VAL A 41 16.65 -2.42 15.90
CA VAL A 41 16.78 -3.02 17.24
C VAL A 41 16.18 -2.06 18.28
N TYR A 42 15.45 -2.62 19.24
CA TYR A 42 14.86 -1.84 20.33
C TYR A 42 15.94 -1.19 21.23
N GLY A 43 15.61 -0.01 21.77
CA GLY A 43 16.46 0.68 22.73
C GLY A 43 17.62 1.50 22.16
N ILE A 44 17.83 1.54 20.83
CA ILE A 44 18.93 2.27 20.19
C ILE A 44 18.47 3.62 19.61
N LEU A 45 17.26 3.68 19.05
CA LEU A 45 16.75 4.84 18.34
C LEU A 45 15.83 5.70 19.23
N PRO A 46 15.60 6.99 18.85
CA PRO A 46 14.64 7.84 19.51
C PRO A 46 13.21 7.27 19.50
N THR A 47 12.41 7.62 20.51
CA THR A 47 11.03 7.12 20.70
C THR A 47 10.13 7.24 19.47
N TRP A 48 10.24 8.33 18.72
CA TRP A 48 9.43 8.59 17.52
C TRP A 48 9.78 7.68 16.32
N MET A 49 10.85 6.88 16.43
CA MET A 49 11.25 5.91 15.41
C MET A 49 10.66 4.51 15.62
N TYR A 50 9.90 4.30 16.69
CA TYR A 50 9.20 3.04 16.96
C TYR A 50 7.68 3.21 16.77
N HIS A 51 6.93 2.12 16.81
CA HIS A 51 5.48 2.18 16.81
C HIS A 51 4.97 2.95 18.03
N ALA A 52 3.93 3.77 17.84
CA ALA A 52 3.35 4.54 18.92
C ALA A 52 2.82 3.65 20.05
N GLN A 53 2.32 2.46 19.73
CA GLN A 53 1.79 1.48 20.69
C GLN A 53 2.86 0.56 21.33
N GLU A 54 4.13 0.76 20.99
CA GLU A 54 5.29 0.04 21.58
C GLU A 54 6.36 1.01 22.08
N PRO A 55 6.02 1.86 23.08
CA PRO A 55 6.92 2.92 23.52
C PRO A 55 8.12 2.38 24.31
N PRO A 56 9.31 3.00 24.17
CA PRO A 56 10.44 2.74 25.05
C PRO A 56 10.10 3.09 26.51
N PRO A 57 10.80 2.52 27.50
CA PRO A 57 11.95 1.62 27.36
C PRO A 57 11.57 0.15 27.21
N THR A 58 10.35 -0.23 27.52
CA THR A 58 9.95 -1.65 27.58
C THR A 58 9.59 -2.23 26.23
N HIS A 59 9.17 -1.38 25.26
CA HIS A 59 8.60 -1.80 23.97
C HIS A 59 7.47 -2.83 24.10
N ALA A 60 6.82 -2.86 25.28
CA ALA A 60 5.64 -3.67 25.51
C ALA A 60 4.45 -3.07 24.78
N TYR A 61 3.68 -3.93 24.10
CA TYR A 61 2.49 -3.50 23.38
C TYR A 61 1.44 -2.91 24.33
N GLN A 62 1.00 -1.68 24.03
CA GLN A 62 -0.01 -0.93 24.79
C GLN A 62 -1.18 -0.60 23.86
N PRO A 63 -2.26 -1.40 23.84
CA PRO A 63 -3.38 -1.26 22.90
C PRO A 63 -4.12 0.08 23.03
N ASP A 64 -4.11 0.68 24.22
CA ASP A 64 -4.82 1.92 24.48
C ASP A 64 -4.01 3.18 24.18
N LEU A 65 -2.73 3.04 23.94
CA LEU A 65 -1.87 4.18 23.63
C LEU A 65 -2.15 4.66 22.21
N ALA A 66 -2.64 5.89 22.12
CA ALA A 66 -2.89 6.52 20.84
C ALA A 66 -1.74 7.43 20.42
N GLY A 67 -1.45 7.46 19.15
CA GLY A 67 -0.42 8.28 18.54
C GLY A 67 -0.14 7.84 17.11
N LEU A 68 0.72 8.58 16.42
CA LEU A 68 1.13 8.28 15.07
C LEU A 68 2.61 8.59 14.92
N THR A 69 3.39 7.58 14.53
CA THR A 69 4.80 7.74 14.17
C THR A 69 5.01 7.47 12.68
N TRP A 70 6.23 7.73 12.19
CA TRP A 70 6.54 7.45 10.78
C TRP A 70 6.43 5.94 10.46
N VAL A 71 6.77 5.07 11.41
CA VAL A 71 6.67 3.60 11.26
C VAL A 71 5.22 3.18 11.06
N ASP A 72 4.29 3.85 11.72
CA ASP A 72 2.85 3.59 11.61
C ASP A 72 2.27 4.01 10.24
N LEU A 73 2.98 4.85 9.46
CA LEU A 73 2.60 5.23 8.11
C LEU A 73 3.08 4.25 7.03
N VAL A 74 4.09 3.43 7.31
CA VAL A 74 4.75 2.58 6.32
C VAL A 74 3.77 1.61 5.67
N PHE A 75 3.06 0.84 6.47
CA PHE A 75 2.09 -0.15 5.98
C PHE A 75 0.88 0.50 5.27
N PRO A 76 0.24 1.55 5.82
CA PRO A 76 -0.79 2.30 5.11
C PRO A 76 -0.33 2.87 3.76
N PHE A 77 0.86 3.42 3.67
CA PHE A 77 1.38 3.94 2.39
C PHE A 77 1.58 2.83 1.37
N PHE A 78 1.99 1.64 1.80
CA PHE A 78 2.07 0.48 0.93
C PHE A 78 0.68 0.06 0.41
N LEU A 79 -0.33 -0.02 1.29
CA LEU A 79 -1.71 -0.35 0.92
C LEU A 79 -2.32 0.72 0.00
N PHE A 80 -2.07 1.99 0.30
CA PHE A 80 -2.51 3.11 -0.54
C PHE A 80 -1.89 3.03 -1.94
N ALA A 81 -0.58 2.80 -2.03
CA ALA A 81 0.12 2.64 -3.30
C ALA A 81 -0.33 1.40 -4.07
N MET A 82 -0.68 0.30 -3.38
CA MET A 82 -1.29 -0.88 -3.99
C MET A 82 -2.66 -0.53 -4.60
N GLY A 83 -3.52 0.16 -3.86
CA GLY A 83 -4.80 0.66 -4.37
C GLY A 83 -4.62 1.56 -5.58
N ALA A 84 -3.68 2.50 -5.52
CA ALA A 84 -3.37 3.42 -6.60
C ALA A 84 -2.84 2.72 -7.88
N ALA A 85 -2.35 1.49 -7.76
CA ALA A 85 -1.93 0.68 -8.91
C ALA A 85 -3.10 -0.04 -9.61
N PHE A 86 -4.28 -0.17 -9.01
CA PHE A 86 -5.42 -0.90 -9.60
C PHE A 86 -5.89 -0.33 -10.95
N PRO A 87 -6.03 0.99 -11.16
CA PRO A 87 -6.37 1.54 -12.46
C PRO A 87 -5.40 1.10 -13.55
N PHE A 88 -4.12 1.04 -13.25
CA PHE A 88 -3.08 0.66 -14.21
C PHE A 88 -3.02 -0.84 -14.48
N SER A 89 -3.31 -1.66 -13.48
CA SER A 89 -3.20 -3.11 -13.56
C SER A 89 -4.51 -3.80 -13.97
N LEU A 90 -5.66 -3.33 -13.52
CA LEU A 90 -6.96 -3.95 -13.74
C LEU A 90 -7.74 -3.25 -14.84
N ARG A 91 -8.00 -1.93 -14.71
CA ARG A 91 -8.80 -1.19 -15.67
C ARG A 91 -8.18 -1.20 -17.08
N ARG A 92 -6.87 -0.93 -17.20
CA ARG A 92 -6.19 -0.99 -18.52
C ARG A 92 -6.24 -2.38 -19.16
N LYS A 93 -6.20 -3.47 -18.38
CA LYS A 93 -6.36 -4.82 -18.93
C LYS A 93 -7.78 -5.07 -19.38
N TYR A 94 -8.77 -4.62 -18.62
CA TYR A 94 -10.18 -4.71 -19.00
C TYR A 94 -10.44 -3.94 -20.30
N GLU A 95 -9.96 -2.71 -20.41
CA GLU A 95 -10.06 -1.87 -21.61
C GLU A 95 -9.33 -2.48 -22.84
N LYS A 96 -8.33 -3.36 -22.62
CA LYS A 96 -7.64 -4.15 -23.65
C LYS A 96 -8.34 -5.47 -23.98
N GLY A 97 -9.54 -5.72 -23.45
CA GLY A 97 -10.37 -6.88 -23.79
C GLY A 97 -10.24 -8.07 -22.86
N CYS A 98 -9.51 -7.97 -21.72
CA CYS A 98 -9.56 -9.03 -20.70
C CYS A 98 -10.94 -9.08 -20.05
N SER A 99 -11.49 -10.29 -19.86
CA SER A 99 -12.79 -10.43 -19.20
C SER A 99 -12.70 -10.15 -17.70
N MET A 100 -13.83 -9.73 -17.10
CA MET A 100 -13.93 -9.54 -15.64
C MET A 100 -13.55 -10.79 -14.85
N TRP A 101 -13.94 -11.97 -15.35
CA TRP A 101 -13.61 -13.25 -14.71
C TRP A 101 -12.12 -13.58 -14.73
N GLN A 102 -11.42 -13.26 -15.83
CA GLN A 102 -9.97 -13.42 -15.91
C GLN A 102 -9.24 -12.51 -14.91
N LEU A 103 -9.72 -11.27 -14.75
CA LEU A 103 -9.15 -10.32 -13.80
C LEU A 103 -9.44 -10.73 -12.36
N ALA A 104 -10.68 -11.18 -12.06
CA ALA A 104 -11.05 -11.70 -10.76
C ALA A 104 -10.24 -12.95 -10.40
N TYR A 105 -10.09 -13.91 -11.32
CA TYR A 105 -9.22 -15.07 -11.14
C TYR A 105 -7.78 -14.66 -10.84
N GLY A 106 -7.26 -13.66 -11.55
CA GLY A 106 -5.94 -13.11 -11.29
C GLY A 106 -5.79 -12.53 -9.89
N ALA A 107 -6.83 -11.85 -9.39
CA ALA A 107 -6.87 -11.33 -8.01
C ALA A 107 -6.90 -12.45 -6.97
N VAL A 108 -7.74 -13.47 -7.16
CA VAL A 108 -7.81 -14.66 -6.29
C VAL A 108 -6.46 -15.38 -6.27
N LYS A 109 -5.88 -15.64 -7.44
CA LYS A 109 -4.57 -16.31 -7.55
C LYS A 109 -3.49 -15.53 -6.76
N ARG A 110 -3.44 -14.21 -6.91
CA ARG A 110 -2.48 -13.36 -6.18
C ARG A 110 -2.74 -13.39 -4.68
N GLY A 111 -4.00 -13.31 -4.24
CA GLY A 111 -4.38 -13.44 -2.83
C GLY A 111 -3.89 -14.74 -2.22
N VAL A 112 -4.18 -15.88 -2.87
CA VAL A 112 -3.74 -17.21 -2.41
C VAL A 112 -2.21 -17.32 -2.36
N GLN A 113 -1.50 -16.78 -3.36
CA GLN A 113 -0.03 -16.78 -3.37
C GLN A 113 0.55 -15.99 -2.19
N LEU A 114 -0.02 -14.82 -1.88
CA LEU A 114 0.41 -14.01 -0.74
C LEU A 114 0.05 -14.64 0.60
N MET A 115 -1.09 -15.35 0.71
CA MET A 115 -1.45 -16.12 1.90
C MET A 115 -0.46 -17.25 2.16
N PHE A 116 -0.11 -18.01 1.12
CA PHE A 116 0.92 -19.04 1.23
C PHE A 116 2.25 -18.42 1.67
N PHE A 117 2.63 -17.30 1.09
CA PHE A 117 3.84 -16.57 1.48
C PHE A 117 3.81 -16.13 2.95
N ALA A 118 2.66 -15.63 3.44
CA ALA A 118 2.51 -15.22 4.84
C ALA A 118 2.75 -16.36 5.82
N ILE A 119 2.22 -17.55 5.50
CA ILE A 119 2.42 -18.77 6.32
C ILE A 119 3.87 -19.25 6.20
N PHE A 120 4.38 -19.36 4.98
CA PHE A 120 5.71 -19.89 4.72
C PHE A 120 6.81 -19.06 5.39
N ILE A 121 6.83 -17.73 5.19
CA ILE A 121 7.87 -16.88 5.76
C ILE A 121 7.82 -16.86 7.30
N GLN A 122 6.63 -16.90 7.91
CA GLN A 122 6.49 -16.89 9.36
C GLN A 122 7.08 -18.13 10.03
N HIS A 123 6.90 -19.30 9.44
CA HIS A 123 7.44 -20.55 9.96
C HIS A 123 8.96 -20.63 9.86
N PHE A 124 9.59 -19.89 8.93
CA PHE A 124 11.03 -19.90 8.71
C PHE A 124 11.76 -18.71 9.33
N TYR A 125 11.14 -17.96 10.24
CA TYR A 125 11.88 -17.06 11.10
C TYR A 125 12.78 -17.88 12.06
N PRO A 126 14.06 -17.50 12.27
CA PRO A 126 15.00 -18.28 13.09
C PRO A 126 14.49 -18.63 14.49
N TYR A 127 13.73 -17.72 15.15
CA TYR A 127 13.15 -17.97 16.47
C TYR A 127 12.01 -19.00 16.47
N MET A 128 11.40 -19.28 15.32
CA MET A 128 10.40 -20.33 15.16
C MET A 128 11.04 -21.72 14.96
N LEU A 129 12.29 -21.75 14.51
CA LEU A 129 13.01 -22.97 14.16
C LEU A 129 13.82 -23.53 15.33
N SER A 130 14.40 -22.66 16.16
CA SER A 130 15.12 -23.08 17.37
C SER A 130 15.15 -21.99 18.44
N ALA A 131 15.18 -22.40 19.72
CA ALA A 131 15.34 -21.53 20.87
C ALA A 131 16.34 -22.16 21.87
N PRO A 132 17.59 -21.57 22.01
CA PRO A 132 18.12 -20.41 21.31
C PRO A 132 18.39 -20.67 19.83
N GLN A 133 18.47 -19.58 19.01
CA GLN A 133 18.71 -19.71 17.57
C GLN A 133 20.10 -20.28 17.29
N ASP A 134 20.13 -21.36 16.53
CA ASP A 134 21.33 -22.06 16.11
C ASP A 134 21.67 -21.83 14.62
N VAL A 135 22.82 -22.36 14.18
CA VAL A 135 23.26 -22.27 12.79
C VAL A 135 22.26 -22.95 11.84
N ARG A 136 21.63 -24.06 12.26
CA ARG A 136 20.61 -24.77 11.47
C ARG A 136 19.41 -23.86 11.18
N ALA A 137 18.92 -23.14 12.19
CA ALA A 137 17.80 -22.20 12.02
C ALA A 137 18.11 -21.10 10.99
N TRP A 138 19.31 -20.52 11.05
CA TRP A 138 19.72 -19.51 10.08
C TRP A 138 19.89 -20.07 8.67
N LEU A 139 20.45 -21.27 8.51
CA LEU A 139 20.57 -21.92 7.20
C LEU A 139 19.20 -22.28 6.61
N LEU A 140 18.25 -22.73 7.42
CA LEU A 140 16.88 -23.00 6.97
C LEU A 140 16.16 -21.72 6.56
N ALA A 141 16.33 -20.62 7.30
CA ALA A 141 15.82 -19.32 6.92
C ALA A 141 16.38 -18.84 5.57
N LEU A 142 17.69 -19.02 5.34
CA LEU A 142 18.30 -18.71 4.03
C LEU A 142 17.79 -19.62 2.92
N ALA A 143 17.59 -20.91 3.18
CA ALA A 143 16.99 -21.85 2.23
C ALA A 143 15.54 -21.45 1.87
N CYS A 144 14.77 -20.98 2.86
CA CYS A 144 13.44 -20.40 2.64
C CYS A 144 13.50 -19.25 1.63
N PHE A 145 14.40 -18.30 1.81
CA PHE A 145 14.58 -17.21 0.84
C PHE A 145 14.97 -17.72 -0.55
N ALA A 146 15.85 -18.71 -0.64
CA ALA A 146 16.24 -19.30 -1.93
C ALA A 146 15.05 -19.92 -2.67
N VAL A 147 14.13 -20.57 -1.95
CA VAL A 147 12.90 -21.16 -2.53
C VAL A 147 11.88 -20.10 -2.95
N LEU A 148 11.82 -18.93 -2.28
CA LEU A 148 10.93 -17.84 -2.67
C LEU A 148 11.27 -17.26 -4.04
N PHE A 149 12.54 -17.23 -4.45
CA PHE A 149 12.91 -16.69 -5.76
C PHE A 149 12.18 -17.38 -6.93
N PRO A 150 12.27 -18.70 -7.14
CA PRO A 150 11.57 -19.36 -8.24
C PRO A 150 10.03 -19.30 -8.11
N MET A 151 9.48 -19.11 -6.91
CA MET A 151 8.03 -18.94 -6.71
C MET A 151 7.52 -17.59 -7.28
N PHE A 152 8.24 -16.51 -7.05
CA PHE A 152 7.76 -15.15 -7.31
C PHE A 152 8.50 -14.43 -8.44
N MET A 153 9.78 -14.76 -8.69
CA MET A 153 10.60 -14.12 -9.70
C MET A 153 10.14 -14.46 -11.13
N ARG A 154 10.27 -13.50 -12.03
CA ARG A 154 10.23 -13.77 -13.47
C ARG A 154 11.59 -14.29 -13.88
N ILE A 155 11.66 -15.57 -14.20
CA ILE A 155 12.90 -16.21 -14.63
C ILE A 155 13.30 -15.62 -15.99
N PRO A 156 14.48 -14.96 -16.12
CA PRO A 156 14.87 -14.25 -17.34
C PRO A 156 15.36 -15.18 -18.45
N LEU A 157 15.20 -16.48 -18.32
CA LEU A 157 15.62 -17.48 -19.29
C LEU A 157 14.55 -17.66 -20.36
N LYS A 158 14.98 -17.77 -21.62
CA LYS A 158 14.10 -18.12 -22.75
C LYS A 158 13.74 -19.60 -22.69
N MET A 159 12.73 -19.93 -21.94
CA MET A 159 12.19 -21.28 -21.77
C MET A 159 10.71 -21.30 -22.20
N PRO A 160 10.17 -22.47 -22.61
CA PRO A 160 8.75 -22.61 -22.91
C PRO A 160 7.90 -22.39 -21.64
N GLU A 161 6.66 -21.93 -21.80
CA GLU A 161 5.76 -21.59 -20.69
C GLU A 161 5.51 -22.74 -19.72
N TRP A 162 5.48 -23.98 -20.22
CA TRP A 162 5.32 -25.16 -19.37
C TRP A 162 6.51 -25.33 -18.39
N ALA A 163 7.75 -25.02 -18.82
CA ALA A 163 8.92 -25.10 -17.97
C ALA A 163 8.89 -24.03 -16.84
N HIS A 164 8.47 -22.80 -17.16
CA HIS A 164 8.25 -21.77 -16.14
C HIS A 164 7.19 -22.21 -15.11
N THR A 165 6.11 -22.83 -15.59
CA THR A 165 5.04 -23.32 -14.68
C THR A 165 5.54 -24.47 -13.83
N SER A 166 6.28 -25.43 -14.39
CA SER A 166 6.84 -26.56 -13.67
C SER A 166 7.83 -26.14 -12.60
N ILE A 167 8.72 -25.17 -12.89
CA ILE A 167 9.64 -24.63 -11.87
C ILE A 167 8.88 -24.01 -10.72
N LYS A 168 7.85 -23.21 -11.00
CA LYS A 168 7.01 -22.60 -9.95
C LYS A 168 6.29 -23.65 -9.12
N LEU A 169 5.67 -24.63 -9.75
CA LEU A 169 5.00 -25.73 -9.05
C LEU A 169 5.98 -26.55 -8.22
N GLY A 170 7.16 -26.85 -8.75
CA GLY A 170 8.24 -27.50 -8.03
C GLY A 170 8.68 -26.71 -6.79
N ALA A 171 8.83 -25.39 -6.92
CA ALA A 171 9.18 -24.53 -5.79
C ALA A 171 8.09 -24.50 -4.72
N TYR A 172 6.79 -24.46 -5.10
CA TYR A 172 5.68 -24.62 -4.13
C TYR A 172 5.70 -26.01 -3.48
N GLY A 173 6.01 -27.07 -4.22
CA GLY A 173 6.15 -28.43 -3.69
C GLY A 173 7.29 -28.52 -2.66
N VAL A 174 8.46 -27.97 -2.97
CA VAL A 174 9.60 -27.89 -2.04
C VAL A 174 9.23 -27.05 -0.81
N ALA A 175 8.61 -25.90 -0.96
CA ALA A 175 8.18 -25.07 0.15
C ALA A 175 7.19 -25.81 1.06
N THR A 176 6.24 -26.54 0.49
CA THR A 176 5.28 -27.35 1.26
C THR A 176 5.97 -28.51 1.98
N ALA A 177 6.90 -29.21 1.32
CA ALA A 177 7.70 -30.24 1.96
C ALA A 177 8.53 -29.68 3.12
N MET A 178 9.16 -28.52 2.94
CA MET A 178 9.88 -27.83 4.02
C MET A 178 8.96 -27.54 5.22
N LEU A 179 7.74 -27.00 4.98
CA LEU A 179 6.78 -26.72 6.05
C LEU A 179 6.40 -27.98 6.86
N LEU A 180 6.19 -29.11 6.18
CA LEU A 180 5.70 -30.36 6.81
C LEU A 180 6.80 -31.21 7.43
N CYS A 181 8.04 -31.10 6.93
CA CYS A 181 9.17 -31.94 7.37
C CYS A 181 10.16 -31.22 8.30
N THR A 182 9.92 -29.94 8.62
CA THR A 182 10.81 -29.19 9.52
C THR A 182 10.34 -29.32 10.96
N ASP A 183 11.28 -29.61 11.86
CA ASP A 183 11.04 -29.54 13.30
C ASP A 183 11.14 -28.11 13.77
N TYR A 184 10.13 -27.64 14.49
CA TYR A 184 10.04 -26.28 15.02
C TYR A 184 10.48 -26.21 16.48
N ALA A 185 10.80 -25.00 16.95
CA ALA A 185 11.23 -24.77 18.32
C ALA A 185 10.20 -25.30 19.34
N ASN A 186 10.69 -25.80 20.48
CA ASN A 186 9.87 -26.25 21.62
C ASN A 186 8.86 -27.38 21.28
N GLY A 187 9.13 -28.20 20.26
CA GLY A 187 8.22 -29.28 19.85
C GLY A 187 6.93 -28.78 19.17
N ALA A 188 6.90 -27.54 18.67
CA ALA A 188 5.77 -27.05 17.90
C ALA A 188 5.67 -27.82 16.57
N GLU A 189 4.44 -27.92 16.06
CA GLU A 189 4.15 -28.50 14.75
C GLU A 189 3.71 -27.44 13.76
N PHE A 190 3.68 -27.80 12.47
CA PHE A 190 3.12 -26.93 11.43
C PHE A 190 1.67 -26.52 11.77
N ASN A 191 1.41 -25.22 11.73
CA ASN A 191 0.09 -24.68 12.03
C ASN A 191 -0.30 -23.56 11.04
N LEU A 192 -1.45 -23.73 10.40
CA LEU A 192 -2.02 -22.74 9.46
C LEU A 192 -2.28 -21.37 10.10
N PHE A 193 -2.53 -21.32 11.41
CA PHE A 193 -2.75 -20.07 12.14
C PHE A 193 -1.46 -19.28 12.40
N THR A 194 -0.31 -19.91 12.21
CA THR A 194 1.00 -19.25 12.31
C THR A 194 1.33 -18.58 10.99
N SER A 195 1.03 -17.29 10.88
CA SER A 195 1.23 -16.52 9.66
C SER A 195 1.70 -15.10 9.97
N ASN A 196 2.42 -14.49 9.03
CA ASN A 196 2.79 -13.07 9.13
C ASN A 196 1.56 -12.21 8.88
N ILE A 197 1.07 -11.53 9.92
CA ILE A 197 -0.17 -10.76 9.88
C ILE A 197 -0.14 -9.62 8.84
N ILE A 198 1.01 -8.97 8.64
CA ILE A 198 1.15 -7.87 7.68
C ILE A 198 0.94 -8.40 6.26
N ILE A 199 1.57 -9.52 5.92
CA ILE A 199 1.44 -10.15 4.60
C ILE A 199 0.05 -10.75 4.43
N LEU A 200 -0.55 -11.30 5.49
CA LEU A 200 -1.92 -11.82 5.47
C LEU A 200 -2.94 -10.70 5.20
N LEU A 201 -2.80 -9.55 5.84
CA LEU A 201 -3.62 -8.37 5.56
C LEU A 201 -3.42 -7.89 4.11
N LEU A 202 -2.19 -7.88 3.64
CA LEU A 202 -1.87 -7.54 2.25
C LEU A 202 -2.54 -8.50 1.26
N ALA A 203 -2.54 -9.81 1.55
CA ALA A 203 -3.20 -10.83 0.74
C ALA A 203 -4.72 -10.59 0.65
N ASN A 204 -5.36 -10.29 1.78
CA ASN A 204 -6.78 -9.95 1.85
C ASN A 204 -7.08 -8.67 1.06
N MET A 205 -6.24 -7.64 1.18
CA MET A 205 -6.42 -6.39 0.44
C MET A 205 -6.14 -6.55 -1.05
N ALA A 206 -5.19 -7.38 -1.44
CA ALA A 206 -4.95 -7.72 -2.85
C ALA A 206 -6.16 -8.46 -3.46
N LEU A 207 -6.83 -9.31 -2.70
CA LEU A 207 -8.03 -10.03 -3.12
C LEU A 207 -9.27 -9.11 -3.09
N PHE A 208 -9.70 -8.72 -1.90
CA PHE A 208 -10.97 -7.99 -1.73
C PHE A 208 -10.92 -6.56 -2.27
N GLY A 209 -9.77 -5.88 -2.15
CA GLY A 209 -9.56 -4.57 -2.75
C GLY A 209 -9.65 -4.61 -4.27
N SER A 210 -9.03 -5.61 -4.90
CA SER A 210 -9.12 -5.80 -6.36
C SER A 210 -10.52 -6.13 -6.82
N LEU A 211 -11.24 -7.04 -6.12
CA LEU A 211 -12.62 -7.40 -6.45
C LEU A 211 -13.56 -6.21 -6.29
N THR A 212 -13.45 -5.47 -5.19
CA THR A 212 -14.25 -4.26 -4.96
C THR A 212 -13.97 -3.20 -6.02
N TYR A 213 -12.69 -3.02 -6.38
CA TYR A 213 -12.32 -2.09 -7.46
C TYR A 213 -12.92 -2.51 -8.80
N LEU A 214 -12.85 -3.79 -9.17
CA LEU A 214 -13.43 -4.31 -10.41
C LEU A 214 -14.94 -4.06 -10.49
N LEU A 215 -15.67 -4.27 -9.40
CA LEU A 215 -17.13 -4.06 -9.34
C LEU A 215 -17.50 -2.56 -9.38
N THR A 216 -16.61 -1.68 -8.91
CA THR A 216 -16.87 -0.24 -8.76
C THR A 216 -16.00 0.64 -9.66
N MET A 217 -15.35 0.04 -10.67
CA MET A 217 -14.30 0.63 -11.50
C MET A 217 -14.69 1.96 -12.16
N TYR A 218 -15.97 2.15 -12.50
CA TYR A 218 -16.47 3.33 -13.20
C TYR A 218 -17.21 4.33 -12.31
N SER A 219 -17.32 4.07 -10.99
CA SER A 219 -18.07 4.92 -10.08
C SER A 219 -17.36 5.14 -8.76
N TRP A 220 -16.92 6.38 -8.51
CA TRP A 220 -16.41 6.78 -7.22
C TRP A 220 -17.45 6.67 -6.11
N TRP A 221 -18.70 7.05 -6.44
CA TRP A 221 -19.81 6.97 -5.50
C TRP A 221 -20.10 5.53 -5.06
N ALA A 222 -19.93 4.55 -5.94
CA ALA A 222 -20.06 3.14 -5.56
C ALA A 222 -18.97 2.73 -4.55
N ARG A 223 -17.72 3.22 -4.69
CA ARG A 223 -16.65 2.97 -3.70
C ARG A 223 -16.96 3.65 -2.36
N VAL A 224 -17.44 4.89 -2.40
CA VAL A 224 -17.88 5.60 -1.19
C VAL A 224 -19.03 4.87 -0.52
N ALA A 225 -20.00 4.35 -1.28
CA ALA A 225 -21.11 3.57 -0.74
C ALA A 225 -20.64 2.26 -0.10
N VAL A 226 -19.68 1.54 -0.70
CA VAL A 226 -19.06 0.35 -0.09
C VAL A 226 -18.37 0.71 1.24
N LEU A 227 -17.60 1.80 1.27
CA LEU A 227 -16.95 2.25 2.51
C LEU A 227 -17.97 2.68 3.56
N ALA A 228 -19.04 3.39 3.16
CA ALA A 228 -20.12 3.79 4.08
C ALA A 228 -20.85 2.57 4.66
N ALA A 229 -21.17 1.56 3.83
CA ALA A 229 -21.77 0.33 4.28
C ALA A 229 -20.86 -0.43 5.27
N LEU A 230 -19.57 -0.51 4.95
CA LEU A 230 -18.57 -1.13 5.83
C LEU A 230 -18.45 -0.36 7.16
N ALA A 231 -18.43 0.99 7.12
CA ALA A 231 -18.44 1.81 8.34
C ALA A 231 -19.69 1.54 9.18
N GLY A 232 -20.85 1.45 8.52
CA GLY A 232 -22.12 1.10 9.19
C GLY A 232 -22.04 -0.24 9.92
N VAL A 233 -21.47 -1.28 9.29
CA VAL A 233 -21.26 -2.59 9.93
C VAL A 233 -20.30 -2.47 11.12
N VAL A 234 -19.16 -1.79 10.95
CA VAL A 234 -18.16 -1.64 12.00
C VAL A 234 -18.72 -0.91 13.23
N LEU A 235 -19.47 0.16 13.02
CA LEU A 235 -20.08 0.94 14.11
C LEU A 235 -21.23 0.18 14.76
N SER A 236 -22.09 -0.48 13.98
CA SER A 236 -23.23 -1.23 14.49
C SER A 236 -22.83 -2.54 15.18
N ALA A 237 -21.64 -3.07 14.87
CA ALA A 237 -21.13 -4.30 15.51
C ALA A 237 -20.86 -4.14 17.02
N GLN A 238 -20.83 -2.90 17.52
CA GLN A 238 -20.71 -2.61 18.96
C GLN A 238 -22.02 -2.86 19.72
N ALA A 239 -23.15 -3.00 19.01
CA ALA A 239 -24.43 -3.31 19.63
C ALA A 239 -24.55 -4.83 19.81
N ASP A 240 -24.66 -5.27 21.08
CA ASP A 240 -24.76 -6.68 21.42
C ASP A 240 -25.99 -7.34 20.80
N GLY A 241 -25.81 -8.55 20.26
CA GLY A 241 -26.87 -9.33 19.62
C GLY A 241 -27.34 -8.80 18.27
N SER A 242 -26.68 -7.78 17.71
CA SER A 242 -27.04 -7.25 16.39
C SER A 242 -26.57 -8.16 15.25
N TRP A 243 -27.26 -8.11 14.11
CA TRP A 243 -26.82 -8.79 12.88
C TRP A 243 -25.44 -8.28 12.42
N ALA A 244 -25.12 -7.04 12.71
CA ALA A 244 -23.83 -6.46 12.37
C ALA A 244 -22.68 -7.07 13.21
N GLN A 245 -22.94 -7.38 14.49
CA GLN A 245 -22.01 -8.11 15.34
C GLN A 245 -21.78 -9.54 14.81
N MET A 246 -22.84 -10.22 14.37
CA MET A 246 -22.72 -11.55 13.74
C MET A 246 -21.87 -11.50 12.47
N LEU A 247 -22.09 -10.49 11.62
CA LEU A 247 -21.32 -10.31 10.38
C LEU A 247 -19.87 -9.94 10.69
N TRP A 248 -19.64 -9.09 11.68
CA TRP A 248 -18.32 -8.72 12.15
C TRP A 248 -17.51 -9.91 12.65
N GLY A 249 -18.14 -10.80 13.39
CA GLY A 249 -17.54 -12.05 13.88
C GLY A 249 -17.46 -13.16 12.83
N TYR A 250 -17.97 -12.93 11.60
CA TYR A 250 -17.98 -13.96 10.57
C TYR A 250 -16.59 -14.28 10.04
N THR A 251 -16.09 -15.45 10.39
CA THR A 251 -14.76 -15.94 10.05
C THR A 251 -14.82 -17.36 9.48
N PRO A 252 -15.26 -17.52 8.22
CA PRO A 252 -15.45 -18.85 7.62
C PRO A 252 -14.14 -19.64 7.49
N VAL A 253 -13.02 -18.95 7.36
CA VAL A 253 -11.67 -19.52 7.27
C VAL A 253 -10.74 -18.73 8.18
N PRO A 254 -10.76 -18.96 9.51
CA PRO A 254 -10.14 -18.07 10.51
C PRO A 254 -8.64 -17.86 10.35
N TRP A 255 -7.92 -18.83 9.78
CA TRP A 255 -6.48 -18.73 9.51
C TRP A 255 -6.14 -17.84 8.31
N MET A 256 -7.12 -17.55 7.43
CA MET A 256 -6.93 -16.83 6.18
C MET A 256 -7.69 -15.52 6.15
N TYR A 257 -8.92 -15.51 6.65
CA TYR A 257 -9.84 -14.38 6.51
C TYR A 257 -10.60 -14.12 7.81
N ARG A 258 -10.65 -12.84 8.17
CA ARG A 258 -11.56 -12.29 9.17
C ARG A 258 -12.21 -11.05 8.59
N PHE A 259 -13.49 -10.85 8.89
CA PHE A 259 -14.21 -9.67 8.38
C PHE A 259 -13.54 -8.36 8.79
N GLU A 260 -12.96 -8.28 9.98
CA GLU A 260 -12.23 -7.12 10.48
C GLU A 260 -11.10 -6.63 9.56
N TYR A 261 -10.48 -7.52 8.75
CA TYR A 261 -9.44 -7.14 7.81
C TYR A 261 -9.94 -6.21 6.70
N LEU A 262 -11.25 -6.24 6.40
CA LEU A 262 -11.85 -5.37 5.40
C LEU A 262 -11.80 -3.87 5.79
N ARG A 263 -11.53 -3.52 7.05
CA ARG A 263 -11.29 -2.12 7.46
C ARG A 263 -10.20 -1.45 6.61
N TYR A 264 -9.18 -2.19 6.19
CA TYR A 264 -8.09 -1.62 5.40
C TYR A 264 -8.52 -1.20 3.97
N LEU A 265 -9.76 -1.54 3.54
CA LEU A 265 -10.35 -0.97 2.34
C LEU A 265 -10.49 0.57 2.43
N PHE A 266 -10.58 1.13 3.64
CA PHE A 266 -10.56 2.58 3.87
C PHE A 266 -9.22 3.23 3.48
N ILE A 267 -8.17 2.44 3.23
CA ILE A 267 -6.88 2.92 2.70
C ILE A 267 -6.76 2.56 1.21
N VAL A 268 -7.12 1.34 0.85
CA VAL A 268 -6.94 0.80 -0.51
C VAL A 268 -7.85 1.49 -1.53
N LEU A 269 -9.12 1.71 -1.20
CA LEU A 269 -10.07 2.33 -2.13
C LEU A 269 -9.78 3.82 -2.37
N PRO A 270 -9.50 4.67 -1.35
CA PRO A 270 -8.97 6.01 -1.59
C PRO A 270 -7.68 6.02 -2.42
N GLY A 271 -6.77 5.07 -2.17
CA GLY A 271 -5.60 4.88 -3.03
C GLY A 271 -6.00 4.67 -4.49
N SER A 272 -7.02 3.85 -4.76
CA SER A 272 -7.50 3.62 -6.13
C SER A 272 -8.08 4.88 -6.78
N MET A 273 -8.73 5.76 -6.00
CA MET A 273 -9.21 7.05 -6.49
C MET A 273 -8.03 7.97 -6.87
N ALA A 274 -7.02 8.05 -6.00
CA ALA A 274 -5.79 8.79 -6.28
C ALA A 274 -5.07 8.26 -7.54
N GLY A 275 -5.02 6.94 -7.70
CA GLY A 275 -4.46 6.30 -8.91
C GLY A 275 -5.22 6.65 -10.19
N GLU A 276 -6.54 6.80 -10.14
CA GLU A 276 -7.34 7.27 -11.28
C GLU A 276 -7.05 8.74 -11.63
N LEU A 277 -6.81 9.60 -10.64
CA LEU A 277 -6.37 10.98 -10.87
C LEU A 277 -5.03 11.02 -11.60
N VAL A 278 -4.07 10.20 -11.16
CA VAL A 278 -2.77 10.06 -11.83
C VAL A 278 -2.94 9.50 -13.25
N MET A 279 -3.79 8.49 -13.44
CA MET A 279 -4.07 7.92 -14.77
C MET A 279 -4.71 8.95 -15.70
N LYS A 280 -5.63 9.77 -15.20
CA LYS A 280 -6.26 10.89 -15.93
C LYS A 280 -5.22 11.94 -16.33
N TRP A 281 -4.30 12.29 -15.44
CA TRP A 281 -3.20 13.20 -15.75
C TRP A 281 -2.28 12.63 -16.85
N MET A 282 -1.92 11.34 -16.77
CA MET A 282 -1.10 10.68 -17.79
C MET A 282 -1.76 10.62 -19.19
N SER A 283 -3.09 10.60 -19.22
CA SER A 283 -3.86 10.54 -20.48
C SER A 283 -4.06 11.92 -21.13
N ARG A 284 -3.69 13.02 -20.45
CA ARG A 284 -3.76 14.35 -21.04
C ARG A 284 -2.69 14.50 -22.11
N PRO A 285 -3.00 15.08 -23.27
CA PRO A 285 -2.01 15.37 -24.28
C PRO A 285 -0.92 16.27 -23.67
N THR A 286 0.33 15.93 -23.94
CA THR A 286 1.46 16.84 -23.71
C THR A 286 1.30 17.94 -24.73
N SER A 287 0.80 19.08 -24.28
CA SER A 287 0.51 20.18 -25.18
C SER A 287 1.82 20.72 -25.76
N GLU A 288 2.04 20.45 -27.04
CA GLU A 288 2.81 21.33 -27.91
C GLU A 288 2.10 22.69 -28.09
N ASP A 289 0.80 22.74 -27.78
CA ASP A 289 -0.06 23.93 -27.84
C ASP A 289 -0.33 24.52 -26.44
N GLY A 290 0.66 25.21 -25.86
CA GLY A 290 0.40 26.31 -24.93
C GLY A 290 -0.22 26.05 -23.55
N ALA A 291 -0.42 24.82 -23.08
CA ALA A 291 -0.79 24.62 -21.69
C ALA A 291 0.44 24.83 -20.80
N GLU A 292 0.55 26.01 -20.20
CA GLU A 292 1.64 26.39 -19.33
C GLU A 292 1.75 25.40 -18.15
N SER A 293 2.90 24.77 -18.00
CA SER A 293 3.23 24.04 -16.78
C SER A 293 3.17 24.97 -15.57
N PRO A 294 2.70 24.51 -14.40
CA PRO A 294 2.69 25.37 -13.21
C PRO A 294 4.03 26.03 -12.97
N PRO A 295 4.10 27.28 -12.47
CA PRO A 295 5.35 27.93 -12.16
C PRO A 295 6.18 27.12 -11.14
N ARG A 296 7.50 27.07 -11.31
CA ARG A 296 8.40 26.33 -10.37
C ARG A 296 8.22 26.74 -8.92
N LYS A 297 7.96 28.04 -8.66
CA LYS A 297 7.69 28.55 -7.30
C LYS A 297 6.47 27.87 -6.67
N VAL A 298 5.41 27.66 -7.46
CA VAL A 298 4.21 26.96 -7.00
C VAL A 298 4.51 25.47 -6.75
N ALA A 299 5.30 24.83 -7.60
CA ALA A 299 5.70 23.45 -7.38
C ALA A 299 6.50 23.27 -6.07
N TYR A 300 7.47 24.15 -5.78
CA TYR A 300 8.19 24.15 -4.49
C TYR A 300 7.22 24.40 -3.32
N ALA A 301 6.30 25.35 -3.44
CA ALA A 301 5.32 25.63 -2.40
C ALA A 301 4.41 24.40 -2.14
N MET A 302 3.93 23.73 -3.20
CA MET A 302 3.14 22.51 -3.06
C MET A 302 3.92 21.35 -2.44
N LEU A 303 5.21 21.20 -2.76
CA LEU A 303 6.08 20.24 -2.09
C LEU A 303 6.21 20.55 -0.59
N CYS A 304 6.47 21.82 -0.24
CA CYS A 304 6.58 22.25 1.16
C CYS A 304 5.26 22.06 1.91
N ILE A 305 4.11 22.35 1.29
CA ILE A 305 2.78 22.16 1.89
C ILE A 305 2.53 20.66 2.12
N SER A 306 2.80 19.80 1.14
CA SER A 306 2.59 18.36 1.26
C SER A 306 3.43 17.75 2.39
N VAL A 307 4.72 18.06 2.39
CA VAL A 307 5.64 17.60 3.45
C VAL A 307 5.28 18.24 4.78
N GLY A 308 4.90 19.53 4.79
CA GLY A 308 4.47 20.25 5.98
C GLY A 308 3.23 19.61 6.62
N ILE A 309 2.23 19.21 5.84
CA ILE A 309 1.04 18.49 6.34
C ILE A 309 1.45 17.14 6.96
N ILE A 310 2.32 16.37 6.29
CA ILE A 310 2.79 15.09 6.83
C ILE A 310 3.52 15.30 8.16
N LEU A 311 4.46 16.23 8.23
CA LEU A 311 5.22 16.51 9.44
C LEU A 311 4.34 17.07 10.57
N ALA A 312 3.40 17.98 10.26
CA ALA A 312 2.45 18.52 11.24
C ALA A 312 1.61 17.41 11.89
N ASN A 313 1.16 16.45 11.07
CA ASN A 313 0.39 15.32 11.59
C ASN A 313 1.26 14.34 12.39
N LEU A 314 2.46 14.01 11.92
CA LEU A 314 3.38 13.14 12.67
C LEU A 314 3.73 13.75 14.03
N VAL A 315 4.17 15.01 14.06
CA VAL A 315 4.55 15.68 15.33
C VAL A 315 3.33 15.93 16.20
N GLY A 316 2.24 16.41 15.62
CA GLY A 316 1.06 16.80 16.39
C GLY A 316 0.32 15.61 17.00
N LEU A 317 0.15 14.51 16.25
CA LEU A 317 -0.53 13.33 16.74
C LEU A 317 0.34 12.48 17.67
N TYR A 318 1.66 12.48 17.46
CA TYR A 318 2.60 11.88 18.39
C TYR A 318 2.56 12.56 19.77
N ASN A 319 2.52 13.92 19.81
CA ASN A 319 2.44 14.71 21.04
C ASN A 319 1.01 14.91 21.55
N ARG A 320 0.00 14.31 20.92
CA ARG A 320 -1.42 14.44 21.30
C ARG A 320 -1.96 15.87 21.18
N TRP A 321 -1.42 16.68 20.28
CA TRP A 321 -1.88 18.05 19.99
C TRP A 321 -2.98 18.04 18.90
N SER A 322 -4.02 17.23 19.10
CA SER A 322 -5.03 16.92 18.07
C SER A 322 -5.69 18.18 17.49
N PHE A 323 -6.09 19.13 18.36
CA PHE A 323 -6.73 20.37 17.93
C PHE A 323 -5.78 21.29 17.14
N LEU A 324 -4.53 21.45 17.61
CA LEU A 324 -3.52 22.24 16.89
C LEU A 324 -3.19 21.61 15.54
N THR A 325 -3.10 20.28 15.48
CA THR A 325 -2.87 19.52 14.26
C THR A 325 -3.99 19.73 13.26
N LEU A 326 -5.24 19.73 13.69
CA LEU A 326 -6.40 20.00 12.85
C LEU A 326 -6.33 21.42 12.26
N ILE A 327 -6.08 22.44 13.09
CA ILE A 327 -6.00 23.83 12.63
C ILE A 327 -4.85 24.00 11.63
N LEU A 328 -3.65 23.50 11.97
CA LEU A 328 -2.48 23.65 11.11
C LEU A 328 -2.68 22.92 9.77
N SER A 329 -3.23 21.72 9.81
CA SER A 329 -3.56 20.96 8.58
C SER A 329 -4.58 21.72 7.74
N ALA A 330 -5.63 22.27 8.32
CA ALA A 330 -6.64 23.05 7.61
C ALA A 330 -6.04 24.31 6.96
N LEU A 331 -5.18 25.04 7.65
CA LEU A 331 -4.50 26.23 7.11
C LEU A 331 -3.58 25.87 5.95
N LEU A 332 -2.79 24.81 6.05
CA LEU A 332 -1.93 24.36 4.96
C LEU A 332 -2.73 23.87 3.76
N ILE A 333 -3.85 23.18 3.99
CA ILE A 333 -4.77 22.73 2.93
C ILE A 333 -5.38 23.96 2.22
N LEU A 334 -5.84 24.97 2.96
CA LEU A 334 -6.39 26.20 2.39
C LEU A 334 -5.34 26.95 1.56
N ALA A 335 -4.10 27.03 2.04
CA ALA A 335 -3.00 27.62 1.29
C ALA A 335 -2.72 26.87 -0.02
N GLY A 336 -2.68 25.54 0.03
CA GLY A 336 -2.49 24.69 -1.16
C GLY A 336 -3.65 24.83 -2.15
N TRP A 337 -4.89 24.85 -1.66
CA TRP A 337 -6.07 25.05 -2.48
C TRP A 337 -6.04 26.40 -3.20
N TRP A 338 -5.67 27.46 -2.51
CA TRP A 338 -5.55 28.79 -3.10
C TRP A 338 -4.47 28.83 -4.17
N LEU A 339 -3.29 28.21 -3.91
CA LEU A 339 -2.16 28.17 -4.84
C LEU A 339 -2.44 27.32 -6.09
N THR A 340 -3.30 26.32 -6.00
CA THR A 340 -3.59 25.41 -7.12
C THR A 340 -4.79 25.85 -7.97
N ARG A 341 -5.48 26.93 -7.60
CA ARG A 341 -6.61 27.46 -8.36
C ARG A 341 -6.18 27.95 -9.74
N GLY A 342 -6.91 27.51 -10.76
CA GLY A 342 -6.70 27.98 -12.14
C GLY A 342 -5.41 27.47 -12.80
N LEU A 343 -4.70 26.55 -12.18
CA LEU A 343 -3.54 25.91 -12.79
C LEU A 343 -3.96 24.87 -13.83
N SER A 344 -3.08 24.65 -14.79
CA SER A 344 -3.23 23.65 -15.85
C SER A 344 -2.33 22.43 -15.60
N ASP A 345 -2.49 21.40 -16.40
CA ASP A 345 -1.69 20.15 -16.42
C ASP A 345 -1.45 19.51 -15.04
N SER A 346 -0.20 19.52 -14.55
CA SER A 346 0.17 18.97 -13.23
C SER A 346 -0.52 19.70 -12.08
N GLY A 347 -0.82 20.98 -12.23
CA GLY A 347 -1.53 21.77 -11.23
C GLY A 347 -2.93 21.24 -10.95
N ILE A 348 -3.64 20.75 -11.96
CA ILE A 348 -4.96 20.11 -11.78
C ILE A 348 -4.81 18.81 -10.98
N LEU A 349 -3.77 18.00 -11.24
CA LEU A 349 -3.53 16.80 -10.46
C LEU A 349 -3.24 17.13 -8.99
N TRP A 350 -2.41 18.15 -8.73
CA TRP A 350 -2.12 18.59 -7.36
C TRP A 350 -3.37 19.09 -6.65
N HIS A 351 -4.22 19.85 -7.34
CA HIS A 351 -5.51 20.31 -6.81
C HIS A 351 -6.42 19.14 -6.44
N ASP A 352 -6.60 18.18 -7.36
CA ASP A 352 -7.48 17.03 -7.17
C ASP A 352 -6.97 16.11 -6.04
N LEU A 353 -5.64 15.84 -5.98
CA LEU A 353 -5.03 15.06 -4.90
C LEU A 353 -5.11 15.78 -3.54
N LEU A 354 -4.94 17.12 -3.53
CA LEU A 354 -5.10 17.93 -2.33
C LEU A 354 -6.52 17.84 -1.79
N LEU A 355 -7.54 17.99 -2.64
CA LEU A 355 -8.95 17.91 -2.23
C LEU A 355 -9.33 16.53 -1.71
N LEU A 356 -8.91 15.46 -2.41
CA LEU A 356 -9.14 14.09 -1.95
C LEU A 356 -8.45 13.84 -0.60
N GLY A 357 -7.17 14.21 -0.50
CA GLY A 357 -6.39 14.06 0.72
C GLY A 357 -6.92 14.92 1.87
N ALA A 358 -7.37 16.14 1.60
CA ALA A 358 -7.99 17.03 2.57
C ALA A 358 -9.27 16.44 3.16
N ALA A 359 -10.17 15.95 2.30
CA ALA A 359 -11.42 15.33 2.75
C ALA A 359 -11.14 14.15 3.70
N LEU A 360 -10.22 13.26 3.32
CA LEU A 360 -9.84 12.10 4.13
C LEU A 360 -9.17 12.53 5.44
N LEU A 361 -8.17 13.41 5.37
CA LEU A 361 -7.42 13.86 6.53
C LEU A 361 -8.29 14.58 7.57
N LEU A 362 -9.11 15.54 7.13
CA LEU A 362 -9.97 16.29 8.04
C LEU A 362 -11.04 15.40 8.66
N VAL A 363 -11.66 14.51 7.91
CA VAL A 363 -12.59 13.51 8.44
C VAL A 363 -11.90 12.64 9.50
N GLY A 364 -10.68 12.15 9.21
CA GLY A 364 -9.92 11.32 10.13
C GLY A 364 -9.54 12.04 11.42
N LEU A 365 -9.15 13.33 11.35
CA LEU A 365 -8.85 14.15 12.51
C LEU A 365 -10.12 14.47 13.35
N CYS A 366 -11.29 14.58 12.71
CA CYS A 366 -12.56 14.72 13.44
C CYS A 366 -12.97 13.42 14.13
N PHE A 367 -12.60 12.24 13.62
CA PHE A 367 -12.83 10.95 14.27
C PHE A 367 -11.87 10.69 15.46
N GLU A 368 -10.75 11.38 15.52
CA GLU A 368 -9.71 11.12 16.51
C GLU A 368 -10.26 11.12 17.95
N PRO A 369 -11.06 12.11 18.43
CA PRO A 369 -11.59 12.12 19.79
C PRO A 369 -12.60 10.99 20.05
N PHE A 370 -13.36 10.57 19.02
CA PHE A 370 -14.46 9.62 19.15
C PHE A 370 -14.00 8.22 19.58
N GLN A 371 -12.86 7.76 19.08
CA GLN A 371 -12.34 6.40 19.32
C GLN A 371 -11.17 6.37 20.32
N GLY A 372 -11.00 7.39 21.13
CA GLY A 372 -9.91 7.49 22.10
C GLY A 372 -8.54 7.69 21.45
N GLY A 373 -8.51 8.28 20.26
CA GLY A 373 -7.33 8.64 19.52
C GLY A 373 -7.01 7.73 18.34
N ILE A 374 -5.91 8.06 17.67
CA ILE A 374 -5.43 7.32 16.50
C ILE A 374 -4.64 6.11 16.98
N LYS A 375 -5.06 4.90 16.59
CA LYS A 375 -4.43 3.62 16.94
C LYS A 375 -4.25 2.78 15.69
N LYS A 376 -3.07 2.20 15.54
CA LYS A 376 -2.73 1.32 14.39
C LYS A 376 -3.26 -0.09 14.61
N ASP A 377 -2.99 -0.69 15.76
CA ASP A 377 -3.44 -2.04 16.09
C ASP A 377 -4.79 -1.96 16.81
N GLY A 378 -5.78 -2.65 16.25
CA GLY A 378 -7.18 -2.33 16.39
C GLY A 378 -7.54 -1.04 15.64
N PRO A 379 -7.31 -0.97 14.30
CA PRO A 379 -7.25 0.30 13.57
C PRO A 379 -8.52 1.12 13.72
N THR A 380 -8.35 2.35 14.23
CA THR A 380 -9.43 3.31 14.38
C THR A 380 -9.77 4.00 13.06
N PHE A 381 -10.98 4.51 12.89
CA PHE A 381 -11.34 5.31 11.70
C PHE A 381 -10.41 6.52 11.55
N GLY A 382 -10.06 7.17 12.67
CA GLY A 382 -9.06 8.24 12.65
C GLY A 382 -7.76 7.81 11.99
N TYR A 383 -7.22 6.63 12.36
CA TYR A 383 -6.01 6.10 11.75
C TYR A 383 -6.18 5.83 10.25
N LEU A 384 -7.26 5.15 9.85
CA LEU A 384 -7.49 4.75 8.45
C LEU A 384 -7.64 5.96 7.52
N PHE A 385 -8.41 6.97 7.95
CA PHE A 385 -8.64 8.16 7.16
C PHE A 385 -7.43 9.11 7.15
N VAL A 386 -6.78 9.35 8.30
CA VAL A 386 -5.59 10.20 8.36
C VAL A 386 -4.48 9.62 7.49
N THR A 387 -4.19 8.33 7.62
CA THR A 387 -3.11 7.70 6.83
C THR A 387 -3.41 7.71 5.33
N SER A 388 -4.68 7.58 4.93
CA SER A 388 -5.11 7.71 3.53
C SER A 388 -4.93 9.13 3.00
N GLY A 389 -5.30 10.14 3.82
CA GLY A 389 -5.09 11.55 3.49
C GLY A 389 -3.62 11.89 3.33
N LEU A 390 -2.78 11.43 4.27
CA LEU A 390 -1.32 11.57 4.19
C LEU A 390 -0.72 10.82 2.99
N GLY A 391 -1.32 9.69 2.59
CA GLY A 391 -0.97 8.98 1.35
C GLY A 391 -1.15 9.83 0.09
N CYS A 392 -2.24 10.63 0.01
CA CYS A 392 -2.43 11.59 -1.07
C CYS A 392 -1.36 12.69 -1.05
N MET A 393 -1.00 13.21 0.13
CA MET A 393 0.06 14.22 0.27
C MET A 393 1.42 13.66 -0.13
N ALA A 394 1.74 12.43 0.28
CA ALA A 394 2.97 11.76 -0.11
C ALA A 394 3.04 11.53 -1.62
N LEU A 395 1.95 11.06 -2.25
CA LEU A 395 1.88 10.88 -3.70
C LEU A 395 2.07 12.21 -4.44
N MET A 396 1.47 13.30 -3.94
CA MET A 396 1.66 14.64 -4.49
C MET A 396 3.12 15.12 -4.37
N ALA A 397 3.74 14.94 -3.22
CA ALA A 397 5.16 15.28 -3.01
C ALA A 397 6.07 14.49 -3.97
N PHE A 398 5.86 13.19 -4.11
CA PHE A 398 6.60 12.38 -5.07
C PHE A 398 6.33 12.79 -6.51
N HIS A 399 5.09 13.18 -6.85
CA HIS A 399 4.79 13.69 -8.20
C HIS A 399 5.55 14.97 -8.50
N VAL A 400 5.63 15.90 -7.56
CA VAL A 400 6.42 17.13 -7.75
C VAL A 400 7.90 16.80 -7.98
N VAL A 401 8.48 15.88 -7.21
CA VAL A 401 9.90 15.55 -7.29
C VAL A 401 10.22 14.69 -8.52
N CYS A 402 9.45 13.62 -8.75
CA CYS A 402 9.76 12.62 -9.77
C CYS A 402 9.27 13.00 -11.16
N ASP A 403 8.03 13.51 -11.26
CA ASP A 403 7.37 13.69 -12.55
C ASP A 403 7.41 15.16 -13.02
N TYR A 404 7.35 16.13 -12.10
CA TYR A 404 7.42 17.56 -12.45
C TYR A 404 8.88 18.06 -12.54
N PHE A 405 9.71 17.88 -11.51
CA PHE A 405 11.13 18.26 -11.53
C PHE A 405 12.01 17.24 -12.24
N CYS A 406 11.48 16.07 -12.62
CA CYS A 406 12.21 15.00 -13.30
C CYS A 406 13.52 14.59 -12.58
N CYS A 407 13.51 14.59 -11.24
CA CYS A 407 14.68 14.23 -10.43
C CYS A 407 14.97 12.72 -10.45
N HIS A 408 14.96 12.10 -11.65
CA HIS A 408 15.06 10.65 -11.82
C HIS A 408 16.32 10.05 -11.22
N ARG A 409 17.43 10.78 -11.24
CA ARG A 409 18.71 10.28 -10.71
C ARG A 409 18.66 10.09 -9.19
N SER A 410 18.09 11.04 -8.46
CA SER A 410 17.98 10.99 -7.01
C SER A 410 16.90 10.01 -6.53
N THR A 411 15.85 9.81 -7.32
CA THR A 411 14.73 8.91 -6.98
C THR A 411 14.84 7.53 -7.60
N SER A 412 15.90 7.25 -8.39
CA SER A 412 16.04 6.00 -9.14
C SER A 412 15.97 4.76 -8.25
N PHE A 413 16.60 4.80 -7.08
CA PHE A 413 16.59 3.70 -6.14
C PHE A 413 15.17 3.39 -5.60
N LEU A 414 14.41 4.43 -5.24
CA LEU A 414 13.00 4.28 -4.84
C LEU A 414 12.15 3.72 -5.98
N VAL A 415 12.30 4.29 -7.17
CA VAL A 415 11.54 3.86 -8.35
C VAL A 415 11.85 2.40 -8.71
N MET A 416 13.13 2.00 -8.71
CA MET A 416 13.53 0.61 -8.97
C MET A 416 12.97 -0.37 -7.93
N SER A 417 13.02 -0.01 -6.65
CA SER A 417 12.45 -0.81 -5.56
C SER A 417 10.93 -0.97 -5.70
N GLY A 418 10.23 0.08 -6.13
CA GLY A 418 8.78 0.05 -6.34
C GLY A 418 8.32 -0.69 -7.60
N GLN A 419 9.19 -0.82 -8.60
CA GLN A 419 8.87 -1.57 -9.83
C GLN A 419 8.97 -3.08 -9.67
N ASN A 420 9.77 -3.53 -8.70
CA ASN A 420 10.04 -4.93 -8.39
C ASN A 420 9.72 -5.24 -6.92
N PRO A 421 8.45 -5.09 -6.51
CA PRO A 421 8.02 -5.30 -5.13
C PRO A 421 8.02 -6.77 -4.74
#